data_4b33b0598eeae7eff399065ff1e45cf5
#
_entry.id   4b33b0598eeae7eff399065ff1e45cf5
#
_cell.length_a   1.000
_cell.length_b   1.000
_cell.length_c   1.000
_cell.angle_alpha   90.00
_cell.angle_beta   90.00
_cell.angle_gamma   90.00
#
_symmetry.space_group_name_H-M   'P 1'
#
loop_
_entity.id
_entity.type
_entity.pdbx_description
1 polymer ?
#
loop_
_entity_poly.entity_id
_entity_poly.type
_entity_poly.pdbx_seq_one_letter_code
_entity_poly.pdbx_strand_id
1 'polypeptide(L)'
;MRGSLQTYSPLMASSLAARLDRVILFVVAFLFLAVGSFWGLPSGKAVAGALVILDGGVPYRDFWTMYAPGQFYAVAALFGLFGRELFVQAIAVCLVRAAAAVSFHLLLCRLGAGRWSALGLSIVFVLMFWRTAPELTDYAPALLCLLLALNLIVAYFETGGRGHLRWAGVWLGVAACFKHDVAAYIAVGVTVSLFASWRLVKQRRPATWLPPARATLVVATAALATIAPLSIVTAWTAASDAWNDLFVFPFAVFPKVRGDLFPAVIPDLSLVFDWLSQPRRASVALAAAQGLAPWAVLRGPEVVFLGGVAVLLATFRRAAPARIGQLLLLLGGMPFFWTAAHVQHNTHPYTLAVLGAGIGVIAWSLFGDRIDSRRWLRVPLSMFIAVYVGGLATAAGIDAALVYYEWQGSRVLQLSGFRGVRVPARVYDSVEPIGRFVRTHTGAGEPIYTGLLRHDSIVVNNALLYAIADRPACCGYTELHPGVGDRAAVHREIIRKLETTGVGTIVLWEFGWPESVMEARKRHTMAAVADAGSTLLDDYIAQRFERVEQHGELHVFRRRPAPVPDKPVAEHTVPNAR
;
A
#
# COMPACT_ATOMS: atom_id res chain seq x y z
N MET A 1 41.94 -23.76 -17.16
CA MET A 1 41.43 -22.57 -17.89
C MET A 1 40.89 -21.61 -16.85
N ARG A 2 41.55 -20.48 -16.65
CA ARG A 2 41.10 -19.41 -15.74
C ARG A 2 40.06 -18.60 -16.51
N GLY A 3 38.76 -18.91 -16.32
CA GLY A 3 37.70 -18.08 -16.78
C GLY A 3 37.78 -16.73 -16.05
N SER A 4 38.04 -15.68 -16.81
CA SER A 4 38.01 -14.28 -16.35
C SER A 4 36.62 -14.01 -15.77
N LEU A 5 36.53 -13.89 -14.45
CA LEU A 5 35.41 -13.20 -13.82
C LEU A 5 35.34 -11.82 -14.47
N GLN A 6 34.42 -11.65 -15.40
CA GLN A 6 34.06 -10.34 -15.92
C GLN A 6 33.58 -9.53 -14.71
N THR A 7 34.50 -8.82 -14.10
CA THR A 7 34.19 -7.75 -13.15
C THR A 7 33.28 -6.79 -13.91
N TYR A 8 32.03 -6.69 -13.48
CA TYR A 8 31.05 -5.76 -14.00
C TYR A 8 31.65 -4.36 -13.95
N SER A 9 32.11 -3.91 -15.11
CA SER A 9 32.73 -2.58 -15.23
C SER A 9 31.65 -1.52 -15.01
N PRO A 10 31.90 -0.51 -14.14
CA PRO A 10 31.03 0.68 -14.03
C PRO A 10 30.74 1.35 -15.38
N LEU A 11 31.56 1.10 -16.39
CA LEU A 11 31.40 1.56 -17.77
C LEU A 11 30.16 1.00 -18.47
N MET A 12 29.65 -0.18 -18.09
CA MET A 12 28.40 -0.70 -18.67
C MET A 12 27.16 0.08 -18.21
N ALA A 13 27.12 0.58 -16.97
CA ALA A 13 25.99 1.39 -16.48
C ALA A 13 25.89 2.78 -17.17
N SER A 14 26.98 3.25 -17.76
CA SER A 14 27.07 4.52 -18.47
C SER A 14 26.88 4.42 -19.98
N SER A 15 26.76 3.20 -20.55
CA SER A 15 26.59 3.01 -21.98
C SER A 15 25.29 3.64 -22.47
N LEU A 16 25.29 4.18 -23.70
CA LEU A 16 24.11 4.73 -24.34
C LEU A 16 22.95 3.72 -24.34
N ALA A 17 23.23 2.45 -24.59
CA ALA A 17 22.24 1.38 -24.56
C ALA A 17 21.57 1.23 -23.18
N ALA A 18 22.34 1.26 -22.09
CA ALA A 18 21.79 1.17 -20.74
C ALA A 18 20.97 2.40 -20.34
N ARG A 19 21.30 3.58 -20.87
CA ARG A 19 20.48 4.79 -20.69
C ARG A 19 19.17 4.67 -21.46
N LEU A 20 19.25 4.19 -22.69
CA LEU A 20 18.08 3.98 -23.54
C LEU A 20 17.12 2.94 -22.94
N ASP A 21 17.63 1.81 -22.44
CA ASP A 21 16.80 0.81 -21.74
C ASP A 21 16.00 1.41 -20.58
N ARG A 22 16.61 2.27 -19.80
CA ARG A 22 15.95 2.94 -18.67
C ARG A 22 14.88 3.93 -19.11
N VAL A 23 15.15 4.69 -20.16
CA VAL A 23 14.16 5.63 -20.72
C VAL A 23 12.99 4.86 -21.32
N ILE A 24 13.27 3.82 -22.10
CA ILE A 24 12.23 2.97 -22.69
C ILE A 24 11.40 2.31 -21.57
N LEU A 25 12.06 1.72 -20.56
CA LEU A 25 11.37 1.09 -19.42
C LEU A 25 10.48 2.12 -18.69
N PHE A 26 10.98 3.34 -18.46
CA PHE A 26 10.19 4.39 -17.82
C PHE A 26 8.94 4.73 -18.64
N VAL A 27 9.12 5.01 -19.93
CA VAL A 27 8.02 5.42 -20.81
C VAL A 27 6.99 4.29 -20.95
N VAL A 28 7.45 3.07 -21.19
CA VAL A 28 6.56 1.91 -21.35
C VAL A 28 5.82 1.62 -20.03
N ALA A 29 6.53 1.63 -18.89
CA ALA A 29 5.90 1.44 -17.59
C ALA A 29 4.88 2.55 -17.27
N PHE A 30 5.24 3.82 -17.55
CA PHE A 30 4.33 4.95 -17.33
C PHE A 30 3.06 4.81 -18.19
N LEU A 31 3.20 4.58 -19.49
CA LEU A 31 2.05 4.45 -20.40
C LEU A 31 1.16 3.26 -20.02
N PHE A 32 1.77 2.12 -19.70
CA PHE A 32 1.05 0.93 -19.27
C PHE A 32 0.26 1.18 -17.98
N LEU A 33 0.91 1.76 -16.96
CA LEU A 33 0.28 2.07 -15.68
C LEU A 33 -0.77 3.20 -15.81
N ALA A 34 -0.54 4.17 -16.69
CA ALA A 34 -1.50 5.24 -16.94
C ALA A 34 -2.81 4.69 -17.51
N VAL A 35 -2.75 3.77 -18.47
CA VAL A 35 -3.96 3.11 -18.99
C VAL A 35 -4.72 2.40 -17.87
N GLY A 36 -4.03 1.68 -16.98
CA GLY A 36 -4.65 1.03 -15.81
C GLY A 36 -5.18 2.01 -14.76
N SER A 37 -4.54 3.17 -14.61
CA SER A 37 -4.88 4.14 -13.57
C SER A 37 -6.09 5.01 -13.87
N PHE A 38 -6.52 5.10 -15.12
CA PHE A 38 -7.81 5.72 -15.47
C PHE A 38 -8.98 4.74 -15.34
N TRP A 39 -8.72 3.55 -14.83
CA TRP A 39 -9.66 2.48 -14.64
C TRP A 39 -9.94 2.24 -13.15
N GLY A 40 -11.20 2.39 -12.76
CA GLY A 40 -11.65 2.17 -11.40
C GLY A 40 -11.49 3.37 -10.47
N LEU A 41 -12.03 3.23 -9.27
CA LEU A 41 -11.96 4.23 -8.22
C LEU A 41 -10.99 3.79 -7.14
N PRO A 42 -10.17 4.72 -6.59
CA PRO A 42 -9.35 4.45 -5.43
C PRO A 42 -10.19 4.30 -4.15
N SER A 43 -9.56 3.88 -3.06
CA SER A 43 -10.19 3.85 -1.73
C SER A 43 -10.58 5.23 -1.22
N GLY A 44 -9.92 6.26 -1.74
CA GLY A 44 -10.18 7.66 -1.44
C GLY A 44 -9.57 8.17 -0.15
N LYS A 45 -8.84 7.34 0.61
CA LYS A 45 -8.26 7.78 1.89
C LYS A 45 -7.30 8.96 1.74
N ALA A 46 -6.39 8.90 0.78
CA ALA A 46 -5.44 9.99 0.53
C ALA A 46 -6.15 11.23 -0.02
N VAL A 47 -7.18 11.03 -0.84
CA VAL A 47 -8.03 12.11 -1.38
C VAL A 47 -8.81 12.80 -0.27
N ALA A 48 -9.53 12.04 0.58
CA ALA A 48 -10.32 12.60 1.67
C ALA A 48 -9.45 13.40 2.65
N GLY A 49 -8.31 12.83 3.08
CA GLY A 49 -7.37 13.55 3.95
C GLY A 49 -6.78 14.81 3.30
N ALA A 50 -6.49 14.76 1.98
CA ALA A 50 -6.01 15.92 1.24
C ALA A 50 -7.06 17.04 1.14
N LEU A 51 -8.33 16.70 0.96
CA LEU A 51 -9.42 17.69 0.96
C LEU A 51 -9.53 18.37 2.32
N VAL A 52 -9.45 17.62 3.42
CA VAL A 52 -9.45 18.21 4.78
C VAL A 52 -8.25 19.15 4.97
N ILE A 53 -7.05 18.80 4.47
CA ILE A 53 -5.87 19.68 4.54
C ILE A 53 -6.05 20.95 3.71
N LEU A 54 -6.63 20.86 2.52
CA LEU A 54 -6.90 22.02 1.67
C LEU A 54 -7.93 22.98 2.30
N ASP A 55 -8.78 22.46 3.17
CA ASP A 55 -9.74 23.25 3.95
C ASP A 55 -9.15 23.72 5.32
N GLY A 56 -7.82 23.58 5.52
CA GLY A 56 -7.07 24.05 6.70
C GLY A 56 -6.95 23.05 7.85
N GLY A 57 -7.41 21.81 7.66
CA GLY A 57 -7.30 20.77 8.67
C GLY A 57 -5.91 20.13 8.73
N VAL A 58 -5.65 19.43 9.82
CA VAL A 58 -4.36 18.79 10.13
C VAL A 58 -4.55 17.31 10.45
N PRO A 59 -3.73 16.40 9.90
CA PRO A 59 -3.78 14.98 10.22
C PRO A 59 -3.71 14.72 11.74
N TYR A 60 -4.39 13.69 12.19
CA TYR A 60 -4.54 13.22 13.58
C TYR A 60 -5.36 14.13 14.48
N ARG A 61 -5.31 15.45 14.29
CA ARG A 61 -6.15 16.42 15.03
C ARG A 61 -7.57 16.52 14.45
N ASP A 62 -7.66 16.74 13.14
CA ASP A 62 -8.91 17.01 12.45
C ASP A 62 -9.46 15.78 11.70
N PHE A 63 -8.61 14.82 11.42
CA PHE A 63 -9.03 13.51 10.95
C PHE A 63 -8.12 12.40 11.45
N TRP A 64 -8.75 11.27 11.77
CA TRP A 64 -8.08 10.05 12.20
C TRP A 64 -7.41 9.35 11.03
N THR A 65 -6.19 8.88 11.23
CA THR A 65 -5.49 8.00 10.28
C THR A 65 -4.33 7.27 10.96
N MET A 66 -4.11 6.01 10.57
CA MET A 66 -2.95 5.23 11.04
C MET A 66 -1.73 5.35 10.13
N TYR A 67 -1.80 6.14 9.08
CA TYR A 67 -0.75 6.30 8.08
C TYR A 67 0.08 7.55 8.32
N ALA A 68 1.37 7.49 7.92
CA ALA A 68 2.22 8.66 7.95
C ALA A 68 1.68 9.79 7.05
N PRO A 69 1.83 11.06 7.44
CA PRO A 69 1.05 12.16 6.87
C PRO A 69 1.50 12.60 5.48
N GLY A 70 2.67 12.14 5.00
CA GLY A 70 3.25 12.57 3.72
C GLY A 70 2.35 12.35 2.52
N GLN A 71 1.57 11.27 2.49
CA GLN A 71 0.64 11.01 1.38
C GLN A 71 -0.46 12.07 1.29
N PHE A 72 -1.01 12.52 2.41
CA PHE A 72 -2.08 13.52 2.45
C PHE A 72 -1.57 14.88 2.01
N TYR A 73 -0.41 15.31 2.54
CA TYR A 73 0.24 16.56 2.12
C TYR A 73 0.67 16.53 0.64
N ALA A 74 1.17 15.39 0.14
CA ALA A 74 1.56 15.26 -1.27
C ALA A 74 0.35 15.40 -2.19
N VAL A 75 -0.78 14.73 -1.88
CA VAL A 75 -2.01 14.84 -2.69
C VAL A 75 -2.62 16.24 -2.54
N ALA A 76 -2.62 16.84 -1.34
CA ALA A 76 -3.08 18.20 -1.14
C ALA A 76 -2.26 19.22 -1.95
N ALA A 77 -0.93 19.08 -1.97
CA ALA A 77 -0.06 19.92 -2.80
C ALA A 77 -0.35 19.77 -4.29
N LEU A 78 -0.53 18.53 -4.77
CA LEU A 78 -0.91 18.27 -6.16
C LEU A 78 -2.25 18.90 -6.52
N PHE A 79 -3.24 18.76 -5.66
CA PHE A 79 -4.57 19.35 -5.88
C PHE A 79 -4.55 20.88 -5.79
N GLY A 80 -3.73 21.45 -4.92
CA GLY A 80 -3.53 22.89 -4.82
C GLY A 80 -2.85 23.49 -6.06
N LEU A 81 -1.93 22.75 -6.68
CA LEU A 81 -1.17 23.21 -7.85
C LEU A 81 -1.90 22.97 -9.18
N PHE A 82 -2.58 21.83 -9.32
CA PHE A 82 -3.12 21.37 -10.60
C PHE A 82 -4.65 21.21 -10.61
N GLY A 83 -5.33 21.53 -9.50
CA GLY A 83 -6.78 21.38 -9.35
C GLY A 83 -7.18 20.04 -8.70
N ARG A 84 -8.36 20.05 -8.06
CA ARG A 84 -8.95 18.92 -7.31
C ARG A 84 -9.51 17.85 -8.28
N GLU A 85 -8.65 17.33 -9.15
CA GLU A 85 -9.02 16.32 -10.15
C GLU A 85 -8.33 14.98 -9.85
N LEU A 86 -9.09 13.89 -9.86
CA LEU A 86 -8.58 12.56 -9.52
C LEU A 86 -7.43 12.11 -10.46
N PHE A 87 -7.48 12.50 -11.73
CA PHE A 87 -6.45 12.17 -12.70
C PHE A 87 -5.08 12.77 -12.34
N VAL A 88 -5.03 13.89 -11.60
CA VAL A 88 -3.77 14.54 -11.19
C VAL A 88 -2.95 13.59 -10.31
N GLN A 89 -3.59 13.02 -9.28
CA GLN A 89 -2.90 12.04 -8.44
C GLN A 89 -2.65 10.70 -9.18
N ALA A 90 -3.54 10.29 -10.10
CA ALA A 90 -3.35 9.09 -10.90
C ALA A 90 -2.09 9.19 -11.77
N ILE A 91 -1.86 10.33 -12.43
CA ILE A 91 -0.63 10.59 -13.18
C ILE A 91 0.58 10.57 -12.23
N ALA A 92 0.50 11.24 -11.08
CA ALA A 92 1.59 11.29 -10.11
C ALA A 92 2.00 9.89 -9.64
N VAL A 93 1.05 9.02 -9.30
CA VAL A 93 1.36 7.65 -8.88
C VAL A 93 1.95 6.82 -10.01
N CYS A 94 1.53 7.02 -11.26
CA CYS A 94 2.12 6.35 -12.42
C CYS A 94 3.59 6.76 -12.62
N LEU A 95 3.91 8.05 -12.48
CA LEU A 95 5.28 8.56 -12.53
C LEU A 95 6.14 7.94 -11.42
N VAL A 96 5.63 7.90 -10.18
CA VAL A 96 6.31 7.29 -9.04
C VAL A 96 6.58 5.80 -9.27
N ARG A 97 5.59 5.05 -9.75
CA ARG A 97 5.72 3.61 -10.02
C ARG A 97 6.67 3.33 -11.19
N ALA A 98 6.63 4.13 -12.26
CA ALA A 98 7.56 4.01 -13.38
C ALA A 98 9.01 4.33 -12.93
N ALA A 99 9.21 5.35 -12.11
CA ALA A 99 10.51 5.67 -11.51
C ALA A 99 11.00 4.54 -10.58
N ALA A 100 10.09 3.90 -9.81
CA ALA A 100 10.40 2.75 -9.00
C ALA A 100 10.86 1.56 -9.85
N ALA A 101 10.22 1.28 -10.98
CA ALA A 101 10.62 0.22 -11.93
C ALA A 101 12.02 0.46 -12.49
N VAL A 102 12.35 1.69 -12.87
CA VAL A 102 13.70 2.06 -13.32
C VAL A 102 14.73 1.94 -12.20
N SER A 103 14.36 2.36 -10.99
CA SER A 103 15.23 2.25 -9.82
C SER A 103 15.49 0.80 -9.44
N PHE A 104 14.48 -0.07 -9.57
CA PHE A 104 14.61 -1.52 -9.39
C PHE A 104 15.50 -2.15 -10.47
N HIS A 105 15.29 -1.80 -11.74
CA HIS A 105 16.16 -2.23 -12.84
C HIS A 105 17.63 -1.87 -12.57
N LEU A 106 17.89 -0.64 -12.14
CA LEU A 106 19.25 -0.18 -11.80
C LEU A 106 19.83 -0.99 -10.66
N LEU A 107 19.04 -1.30 -9.62
CA LEU A 107 19.45 -2.13 -8.49
C LEU A 107 19.85 -3.53 -8.97
N LEU A 108 19.03 -4.19 -9.77
CA LEU A 108 19.31 -5.52 -10.31
C LEU A 108 20.62 -5.53 -11.14
N CYS A 109 20.82 -4.53 -12.00
CA CYS A 109 22.05 -4.39 -12.78
C CYS A 109 23.28 -4.24 -11.89
N ARG A 110 23.23 -3.44 -10.82
CA ARG A 110 24.32 -3.29 -9.84
C ARG A 110 24.58 -4.58 -9.08
N LEU A 111 23.54 -5.33 -8.76
CA LEU A 111 23.67 -6.65 -8.13
C LEU A 111 24.21 -7.73 -9.05
N GLY A 112 24.38 -7.45 -10.34
CA GLY A 112 25.01 -8.33 -11.32
C GLY A 112 24.04 -9.09 -12.21
N ALA A 113 22.78 -8.66 -12.31
CA ALA A 113 21.85 -9.22 -13.29
C ALA A 113 22.30 -8.88 -14.72
N GLY A 114 22.18 -9.85 -15.62
CA GLY A 114 22.30 -9.59 -17.05
C GLY A 114 21.18 -8.66 -17.54
N ARG A 115 21.42 -7.93 -18.65
CA ARG A 115 20.49 -6.95 -19.22
C ARG A 115 19.06 -7.47 -19.34
N TRP A 116 18.90 -8.64 -19.97
CA TRP A 116 17.58 -9.23 -20.24
C TRP A 116 16.88 -9.72 -18.97
N SER A 117 17.64 -10.28 -18.01
CA SER A 117 17.10 -10.71 -16.71
C SER A 117 16.63 -9.49 -15.90
N ALA A 118 17.41 -8.41 -15.90
CA ALA A 118 17.01 -7.18 -15.21
C ALA A 118 15.77 -6.56 -15.84
N LEU A 119 15.68 -6.50 -17.18
CA LEU A 119 14.48 -6.03 -17.88
C LEU A 119 13.26 -6.92 -17.60
N GLY A 120 13.40 -8.23 -17.71
CA GLY A 120 12.30 -9.17 -17.45
C GLY A 120 11.75 -9.06 -16.03
N LEU A 121 12.62 -9.03 -15.01
CA LEU A 121 12.20 -8.84 -13.62
C LEU A 121 11.55 -7.46 -13.39
N SER A 122 12.03 -6.42 -14.09
CA SER A 122 11.44 -5.09 -13.98
C SER A 122 10.06 -5.01 -14.64
N ILE A 123 9.82 -5.74 -15.73
CA ILE A 123 8.50 -5.88 -16.34
C ILE A 123 7.55 -6.61 -15.38
N VAL A 124 7.97 -7.73 -14.78
CA VAL A 124 7.16 -8.43 -13.77
C VAL A 124 6.83 -7.52 -12.60
N PHE A 125 7.79 -6.71 -12.14
CA PHE A 125 7.56 -5.72 -11.09
C PHE A 125 6.51 -4.67 -11.50
N VAL A 126 6.52 -4.18 -12.73
CA VAL A 126 5.48 -3.25 -13.24
C VAL A 126 4.12 -3.94 -13.29
N LEU A 127 4.06 -5.20 -13.76
CA LEU A 127 2.82 -5.97 -13.82
C LEU A 127 2.19 -6.19 -12.44
N MET A 128 2.98 -6.30 -11.37
CA MET A 128 2.45 -6.37 -10.00
C MET A 128 1.66 -5.12 -9.58
N PHE A 129 1.91 -3.96 -10.20
CA PHE A 129 1.16 -2.73 -9.92
C PHE A 129 -0.11 -2.56 -10.75
N TRP A 130 -0.36 -3.41 -11.74
CA TRP A 130 -1.45 -3.23 -12.68
C TRP A 130 -2.82 -3.10 -12.00
N ARG A 131 -3.08 -3.90 -10.96
CA ARG A 131 -4.36 -3.87 -10.20
C ARG A 131 -4.33 -3.01 -8.94
N THR A 132 -3.23 -2.37 -8.62
CA THR A 132 -3.22 -1.50 -7.45
C THR A 132 -3.97 -0.21 -7.77
N ALA A 133 -4.81 0.21 -6.81
CA ALA A 133 -5.61 1.42 -6.95
C ALA A 133 -4.80 2.60 -7.51
N PRO A 134 -5.37 3.43 -8.39
CA PRO A 134 -4.71 4.60 -8.97
C PRO A 134 -4.61 5.74 -7.95
N GLU A 135 -4.18 5.43 -6.73
CA GLU A 135 -4.11 6.35 -5.61
C GLU A 135 -2.67 6.52 -5.15
N LEU A 136 -2.26 7.77 -4.97
CA LEU A 136 -0.96 8.11 -4.39
C LEU A 136 -1.01 7.88 -2.88
N THR A 137 -1.02 6.61 -2.51
CA THR A 137 -1.00 6.19 -1.10
C THR A 137 0.42 6.19 -0.53
N ASP A 138 0.50 5.82 0.73
CA ASP A 138 1.73 5.67 1.50
C ASP A 138 2.79 4.77 0.85
N TYR A 139 2.35 3.70 0.15
CA TYR A 139 3.26 2.61 -0.24
C TYR A 139 4.12 2.92 -1.48
N ALA A 140 3.54 3.45 -2.56
CA ALA A 140 4.28 3.64 -3.81
C ALA A 140 5.44 4.65 -3.70
N PRO A 141 5.26 5.84 -3.07
CA PRO A 141 6.38 6.76 -2.81
C PRO A 141 7.43 6.18 -1.88
N ALA A 142 6.99 5.48 -0.81
CA ALA A 142 7.92 4.84 0.12
C ALA A 142 8.79 3.78 -0.59
N LEU A 143 8.21 2.97 -1.47
CA LEU A 143 8.92 1.96 -2.25
C LEU A 143 9.94 2.57 -3.22
N LEU A 144 9.60 3.67 -3.91
CA LEU A 144 10.57 4.40 -4.73
C LEU A 144 11.75 4.89 -3.90
N CYS A 145 11.47 5.55 -2.77
CA CYS A 145 12.51 6.06 -1.87
C CYS A 145 13.37 4.93 -1.29
N LEU A 146 12.75 3.80 -0.95
CA LEU A 146 13.45 2.59 -0.55
C LEU A 146 14.42 2.09 -1.63
N LEU A 147 13.97 1.98 -2.86
CA LEU A 147 14.79 1.53 -4.00
C LEU A 147 15.96 2.48 -4.26
N LEU A 148 15.75 3.79 -4.14
CA LEU A 148 16.79 4.79 -4.23
C LEU A 148 17.81 4.63 -3.10
N ALA A 149 17.36 4.43 -1.86
CA ALA A 149 18.23 4.18 -0.71
C ALA A 149 19.05 2.89 -0.88
N LEU A 150 18.41 1.78 -1.31
CA LEU A 150 19.10 0.51 -1.56
C LEU A 150 20.18 0.66 -2.64
N ASN A 151 19.88 1.35 -3.75
CA ASN A 151 20.86 1.64 -4.78
C ASN A 151 22.08 2.39 -4.24
N LEU A 152 21.86 3.34 -3.34
CA LEU A 152 22.94 4.13 -2.74
C LEU A 152 23.75 3.31 -1.72
N ILE A 153 23.13 2.48 -0.90
CA ILE A 153 23.85 1.59 0.03
C ILE A 153 24.66 0.54 -0.75
N VAL A 154 24.11 0.00 -1.83
CA VAL A 154 24.84 -0.90 -2.74
C VAL A 154 26.06 -0.18 -3.33
N ALA A 155 25.89 1.06 -3.82
CA ALA A 155 27.01 1.88 -4.31
C ALA A 155 28.05 2.19 -3.21
N TYR A 156 27.64 2.38 -1.96
CA TYR A 156 28.57 2.53 -0.85
C TYR A 156 29.43 1.27 -0.64
N PHE A 157 28.85 0.09 -0.69
CA PHE A 157 29.63 -1.15 -0.58
C PHE A 157 30.62 -1.32 -1.74
N GLU A 158 30.34 -0.77 -2.91
CA GLU A 158 31.22 -0.81 -4.08
C GLU A 158 32.38 0.20 -3.99
N THR A 159 32.10 1.43 -3.53
CA THR A 159 33.02 2.56 -3.66
C THR A 159 33.54 3.10 -2.32
N GLY A 160 32.82 2.85 -1.22
CA GLY A 160 33.11 3.45 0.10
C GLY A 160 32.73 4.93 0.21
N GLY A 161 32.04 5.50 -0.79
CA GLY A 161 31.72 6.92 -0.85
C GLY A 161 30.71 7.37 0.23
N ARG A 162 31.11 8.28 1.13
CA ARG A 162 30.26 8.78 2.24
C ARG A 162 29.00 9.51 1.77
N GLY A 163 29.05 10.13 0.59
CA GLY A 163 27.90 10.78 -0.02
C GLY A 163 26.73 9.82 -0.26
N HIS A 164 27.01 8.57 -0.60
CA HIS A 164 25.98 7.55 -0.80
C HIS A 164 25.20 7.27 0.49
N LEU A 165 25.89 7.22 1.66
CA LEU A 165 25.23 7.03 2.94
C LEU A 165 24.33 8.21 3.33
N ARG A 166 24.77 9.44 3.07
CA ARG A 166 23.95 10.64 3.34
C ARG A 166 22.68 10.61 2.52
N TRP A 167 22.80 10.44 1.21
CA TRP A 167 21.64 10.41 0.34
C TRP A 167 20.73 9.21 0.59
N ALA A 168 21.29 8.04 0.97
CA ALA A 168 20.48 6.91 1.42
C ALA A 168 19.67 7.28 2.67
N GLY A 169 20.28 7.98 3.64
CA GLY A 169 19.57 8.49 4.82
C GLY A 169 18.44 9.47 4.43
N VAL A 170 18.72 10.42 3.52
CA VAL A 170 17.68 11.35 3.03
C VAL A 170 16.49 10.58 2.46
N TRP A 171 16.73 9.61 1.55
CA TRP A 171 15.64 8.84 0.96
C TRP A 171 14.90 7.96 1.97
N LEU A 172 15.59 7.42 2.98
CA LEU A 172 14.93 6.71 4.09
C LEU A 172 14.06 7.66 4.94
N GLY A 173 14.51 8.89 5.16
CA GLY A 173 13.72 9.92 5.83
C GLY A 173 12.46 10.29 5.03
N VAL A 174 12.60 10.49 3.71
CA VAL A 174 11.44 10.71 2.82
C VAL A 174 10.50 9.50 2.84
N ALA A 175 11.04 8.28 2.77
CA ALA A 175 10.22 7.06 2.86
C ALA A 175 9.42 7.01 4.17
N ALA A 176 10.02 7.41 5.29
CA ALA A 176 9.36 7.46 6.60
C ALA A 176 8.20 8.45 6.65
N CYS A 177 8.29 9.57 5.91
CA CYS A 177 7.19 10.52 5.79
C CYS A 177 5.94 9.93 5.13
N PHE A 178 6.11 8.90 4.27
CA PHE A 178 5.00 8.19 3.61
C PHE A 178 4.63 6.90 4.34
N LYS A 179 5.64 6.10 4.72
CA LYS A 179 5.43 4.80 5.37
C LYS A 179 6.58 4.50 6.33
N HIS A 180 6.36 4.85 7.59
CA HIS A 180 7.39 4.83 8.63
C HIS A 180 7.92 3.43 8.95
N ASP A 181 7.07 2.40 8.93
CA ASP A 181 7.46 1.00 9.18
C ASP A 181 8.43 0.48 8.12
N VAL A 182 8.17 0.73 6.83
CA VAL A 182 9.07 0.33 5.72
C VAL A 182 10.45 0.98 5.88
N ALA A 183 10.48 2.27 6.18
CA ALA A 183 11.73 2.99 6.38
C ALA A 183 12.50 2.45 7.60
N ALA A 184 11.80 2.18 8.71
CA ALA A 184 12.41 1.63 9.92
C ALA A 184 13.00 0.23 9.67
N TYR A 185 12.27 -0.67 9.04
CA TYR A 185 12.74 -2.03 8.75
C TYR A 185 13.99 -2.05 7.89
N ILE A 186 14.04 -1.19 6.87
CA ILE A 186 15.24 -1.08 6.03
C ILE A 186 16.39 -0.39 6.78
N ALA A 187 16.14 0.61 7.60
CA ALA A 187 17.17 1.26 8.41
C ALA A 187 17.84 0.24 9.35
N VAL A 188 17.06 -0.65 9.96
CA VAL A 188 17.62 -1.77 10.75
C VAL A 188 18.40 -2.72 9.86
N GLY A 189 17.88 -3.12 8.69
CA GLY A 189 18.59 -3.95 7.71
C GLY A 189 19.92 -3.34 7.27
N VAL A 190 19.96 -2.03 7.00
CA VAL A 190 21.17 -1.28 6.67
C VAL A 190 22.17 -1.35 7.84
N THR A 191 21.72 -1.07 9.06
CA THR A 191 22.55 -1.13 10.26
C THR A 191 23.16 -2.51 10.45
N VAL A 192 22.33 -3.56 10.44
CA VAL A 192 22.77 -4.96 10.55
C VAL A 192 23.78 -5.29 9.46
N SER A 193 23.54 -4.89 8.22
CA SER A 193 24.45 -5.16 7.10
C SER A 193 25.82 -4.48 7.28
N LEU A 194 25.85 -3.24 7.76
CA LEU A 194 27.08 -2.50 8.00
C LEU A 194 27.93 -3.17 9.12
N PHE A 195 27.30 -3.56 10.22
CA PHE A 195 28.00 -4.22 11.32
C PHE A 195 28.44 -5.64 10.97
N ALA A 196 27.56 -6.43 10.34
CA ALA A 196 27.87 -7.81 9.97
C ALA A 196 28.94 -7.88 8.88
N SER A 197 28.85 -7.06 7.83
CA SER A 197 29.88 -7.01 6.78
C SER A 197 31.22 -6.57 7.34
N TRP A 198 31.26 -5.56 8.23
CA TRP A 198 32.48 -5.10 8.88
C TRP A 198 33.20 -6.22 9.65
N ARG A 199 32.43 -7.11 10.31
CA ARG A 199 33.00 -8.26 11.05
C ARG A 199 33.40 -9.40 10.14
N LEU A 200 32.53 -9.76 9.17
CA LEU A 200 32.77 -10.94 8.32
C LEU A 200 33.91 -10.75 7.33
N VAL A 201 34.10 -9.54 6.79
CA VAL A 201 35.19 -9.30 5.82
C VAL A 201 36.49 -8.84 6.44
N LYS A 202 36.50 -8.53 7.72
CA LYS A 202 37.66 -8.14 8.60
C LYS A 202 38.94 -7.71 7.85
N GLN A 203 39.83 -8.67 7.51
CA GLN A 203 41.13 -8.41 6.87
C GLN A 203 41.03 -8.02 5.37
N ARG A 204 39.93 -8.29 4.71
CA ARG A 204 39.71 -7.97 3.29
C ARG A 204 38.88 -6.70 3.07
N ARG A 205 38.64 -5.98 4.16
CA ARG A 205 37.79 -4.78 4.14
C ARG A 205 38.49 -3.65 3.38
N PRO A 206 37.75 -2.97 2.45
CA PRO A 206 38.27 -1.77 1.82
C PRO A 206 38.54 -0.65 2.84
N ALA A 207 39.68 0.02 2.70
CA ALA A 207 40.07 1.14 3.57
C ALA A 207 39.08 2.32 3.49
N THR A 208 38.33 2.41 2.39
CA THR A 208 37.35 3.47 2.16
C THR A 208 36.08 3.29 2.98
N TRP A 209 35.80 2.08 3.52
CA TRP A 209 34.61 1.87 4.33
C TRP A 209 34.73 2.54 5.70
N LEU A 210 33.69 3.26 6.08
CA LEU A 210 33.59 3.82 7.43
C LEU A 210 33.40 2.72 8.50
N PRO A 211 33.87 2.95 9.74
CA PRO A 211 33.42 2.15 10.88
C PRO A 211 31.89 2.11 10.95
N PRO A 212 31.27 0.94 11.28
CA PRO A 212 29.84 0.75 11.14
C PRO A 212 29.03 1.73 11.97
N ALA A 213 29.47 2.07 13.18
CA ALA A 213 28.79 3.07 14.00
C ALA A 213 28.77 4.46 13.34
N ARG A 214 29.88 4.87 12.69
CA ARG A 214 29.93 6.15 11.95
C ARG A 214 29.09 6.09 10.68
N ALA A 215 29.12 4.97 9.95
CA ALA A 215 28.29 4.79 8.77
C ALA A 215 26.80 4.84 9.12
N THR A 216 26.38 4.14 10.17
CA THR A 216 25.00 4.18 10.70
C THR A 216 24.62 5.58 11.15
N LEU A 217 25.50 6.29 11.86
CA LEU A 217 25.24 7.65 12.30
C LEU A 217 25.02 8.61 11.14
N VAL A 218 25.79 8.49 10.05
CA VAL A 218 25.59 9.31 8.83
C VAL A 218 24.22 9.06 8.21
N VAL A 219 23.80 7.80 8.12
CA VAL A 219 22.47 7.46 7.57
C VAL A 219 21.38 7.99 8.52
N ALA A 220 21.50 7.72 9.81
CA ALA A 220 20.50 8.11 10.82
C ALA A 220 20.33 9.62 10.92
N THR A 221 21.43 10.39 10.97
CA THR A 221 21.37 11.86 11.06
C THR A 221 20.73 12.46 9.82
N ALA A 222 21.04 11.96 8.63
CA ALA A 222 20.42 12.42 7.39
C ALA A 222 18.93 12.08 7.34
N ALA A 223 18.54 10.87 7.78
CA ALA A 223 17.13 10.47 7.82
C ALA A 223 16.34 11.31 8.84
N LEU A 224 16.88 11.49 10.05
CA LEU A 224 16.25 12.30 11.09
C LEU A 224 16.12 13.77 10.68
N ALA A 225 17.15 14.35 10.07
CA ALA A 225 17.09 15.72 9.55
C ALA A 225 16.00 15.89 8.48
N THR A 226 15.78 14.86 7.67
CA THR A 226 14.75 14.89 6.61
C THR A 226 13.34 14.78 7.17
N ILE A 227 13.12 13.91 8.17
CA ILE A 227 11.79 13.70 8.77
C ILE A 227 11.43 14.77 9.80
N ALA A 228 12.43 15.44 10.40
CA ALA A 228 12.24 16.37 11.50
C ALA A 228 11.22 17.49 11.24
N PRO A 229 11.19 18.18 10.09
CA PRO A 229 10.21 19.24 9.86
C PRO A 229 8.77 18.72 9.98
N LEU A 230 8.46 17.58 9.36
CA LEU A 230 7.13 16.98 9.40
C LEU A 230 6.79 16.48 10.81
N SER A 231 7.76 15.84 11.49
CA SER A 231 7.58 15.36 12.87
C SER A 231 7.34 16.50 13.86
N ILE A 232 8.06 17.63 13.72
CA ILE A 232 7.89 18.81 14.56
C ILE A 232 6.48 19.38 14.35
N VAL A 233 6.04 19.57 13.12
CA VAL A 233 4.69 20.06 12.83
C VAL A 233 3.64 19.11 13.42
N THR A 234 3.78 17.80 13.20
CA THR A 234 2.84 16.81 13.74
C THR A 234 2.81 16.82 15.27
N ALA A 235 3.98 16.86 15.92
CA ALA A 235 4.08 16.92 17.38
C ALA A 235 3.48 18.21 17.95
N TRP A 236 3.66 19.34 17.26
CA TRP A 236 3.10 20.61 17.68
C TRP A 236 1.57 20.63 17.59
N THR A 237 1.00 20.01 16.57
CA THR A 237 -0.44 20.11 16.27
C THR A 237 -1.29 18.99 16.87
N ALA A 238 -0.73 17.78 17.07
CA ALA A 238 -1.49 16.58 17.42
C ALA A 238 -0.64 15.50 18.15
N ALA A 239 0.22 15.86 19.10
CA ALA A 239 1.22 14.96 19.68
C ALA A 239 0.67 13.63 20.23
N SER A 240 -0.37 13.69 21.08
CA SER A 240 -0.96 12.49 21.71
C SER A 240 -1.69 11.62 20.71
N ASP A 241 -2.46 12.24 19.82
CA ASP A 241 -3.29 11.54 18.84
C ASP A 241 -2.39 10.91 17.76
N ALA A 242 -1.39 11.65 17.26
CA ALA A 242 -0.41 11.14 16.33
C ALA A 242 0.38 9.95 16.91
N TRP A 243 0.74 9.96 18.20
CA TRP A 243 1.40 8.82 18.83
C TRP A 243 0.50 7.58 18.85
N ASN A 244 -0.75 7.76 19.28
CA ASN A 244 -1.71 6.65 19.33
C ASN A 244 -1.99 6.10 17.93
N ASP A 245 -2.21 6.97 16.95
CA ASP A 245 -2.62 6.57 15.61
C ASP A 245 -1.48 5.98 14.79
N LEU A 246 -0.25 6.52 14.90
CA LEU A 246 0.92 6.05 14.15
C LEU A 246 1.64 4.85 14.77
N PHE A 247 1.61 4.72 16.09
CA PHE A 247 2.40 3.70 16.77
C PHE A 247 1.54 2.73 17.60
N VAL A 248 0.66 3.23 18.45
CA VAL A 248 -0.10 2.32 19.32
C VAL A 248 -1.09 1.50 18.51
N PHE A 249 -1.90 2.14 17.68
CA PHE A 249 -2.91 1.43 16.90
C PHE A 249 -2.30 0.43 15.89
N PRO A 250 -1.35 0.80 15.00
CA PRO A 250 -0.80 -0.12 14.01
C PRO A 250 -0.02 -1.30 14.59
N PHE A 251 0.59 -1.15 15.77
CA PHE A 251 1.44 -2.18 16.36
C PHE A 251 0.76 -2.99 17.47
N ALA A 252 -0.18 -2.41 18.21
CA ALA A 252 -0.80 -3.07 19.36
C ALA A 252 -2.26 -3.50 19.12
N VAL A 253 -3.03 -2.75 18.32
CA VAL A 253 -4.47 -2.98 18.10
C VAL A 253 -4.73 -3.63 16.75
N PHE A 254 -4.28 -3.02 15.67
CA PHE A 254 -4.57 -3.44 14.32
C PHE A 254 -4.24 -4.90 14.00
N PRO A 255 -3.09 -5.48 14.46
CA PRO A 255 -2.79 -6.89 14.24
C PRO A 255 -3.81 -7.84 14.86
N LYS A 256 -4.45 -7.42 15.97
CA LYS A 256 -5.44 -8.24 16.69
C LYS A 256 -6.82 -8.21 16.04
N VAL A 257 -7.16 -7.11 15.35
CA VAL A 257 -8.50 -6.91 14.77
C VAL A 257 -8.57 -7.26 13.29
N ARG A 258 -7.45 -7.29 12.58
CA ARG A 258 -7.44 -7.55 11.14
C ARG A 258 -7.82 -8.98 10.78
N GLY A 259 -7.28 -9.96 11.50
CA GLY A 259 -7.68 -11.37 11.38
C GLY A 259 -7.39 -12.03 10.02
N ASP A 260 -6.59 -11.41 9.15
CA ASP A 260 -6.23 -11.98 7.86
C ASP A 260 -5.26 -13.14 8.06
N LEU A 261 -5.61 -14.30 7.53
CA LEU A 261 -4.78 -15.49 7.61
C LEU A 261 -3.64 -15.38 6.57
N PHE A 262 -2.42 -15.62 7.06
CA PHE A 262 -1.29 -15.79 6.17
C PHE A 262 -1.42 -17.14 5.42
N PRO A 263 -1.06 -17.24 4.13
CA PRO A 263 -1.19 -18.49 3.40
C PRO A 263 -0.44 -19.63 4.10
N ALA A 264 -0.97 -20.83 3.98
CA ALA A 264 -0.34 -22.04 4.52
C ALA A 264 1.12 -22.18 4.06
N VAL A 265 1.97 -22.81 4.87
CA VAL A 265 3.39 -23.00 4.54
C VAL A 265 3.55 -23.83 3.25
N ILE A 266 2.70 -24.83 3.07
CA ILE A 266 2.65 -25.65 1.85
C ILE A 266 1.44 -25.18 1.05
N PRO A 267 1.58 -24.87 -0.26
CA PRO A 267 0.44 -24.53 -1.09
C PRO A 267 -0.52 -25.71 -1.21
N ASP A 268 -1.77 -25.42 -1.43
CA ASP A 268 -2.72 -26.47 -1.79
C ASP A 268 -2.37 -27.01 -3.18
N LEU A 269 -1.73 -28.16 -3.19
CA LEU A 269 -1.29 -28.84 -4.40
C LEU A 269 -2.43 -29.60 -5.10
N SER A 270 -3.61 -29.75 -4.47
CA SER A 270 -4.75 -30.41 -5.10
C SER A 270 -5.13 -29.72 -6.41
N LEU A 271 -5.17 -28.39 -6.42
CA LEU A 271 -5.43 -27.60 -7.62
C LEU A 271 -4.39 -27.83 -8.74
N VAL A 272 -3.14 -28.10 -8.38
CA VAL A 272 -2.08 -28.39 -9.36
C VAL A 272 -2.27 -29.82 -9.92
N PHE A 273 -2.59 -30.80 -9.08
CA PHE A 273 -2.89 -32.15 -9.52
C PHE A 273 -4.14 -32.21 -10.39
N ASP A 274 -5.17 -31.44 -10.06
CA ASP A 274 -6.37 -31.30 -10.89
C ASP A 274 -6.03 -30.70 -12.26
N TRP A 275 -5.17 -29.70 -12.31
CA TRP A 275 -4.69 -29.15 -13.58
C TRP A 275 -3.85 -30.16 -14.38
N LEU A 276 -2.95 -30.88 -13.74
CA LEU A 276 -2.15 -31.91 -14.41
C LEU A 276 -2.99 -33.04 -14.97
N SER A 277 -4.11 -33.39 -14.30
CA SER A 277 -5.05 -34.40 -14.77
C SER A 277 -5.95 -33.90 -15.92
N GLN A 278 -6.20 -32.57 -16.00
CA GLN A 278 -7.07 -31.95 -16.99
C GLN A 278 -6.41 -30.71 -17.64
N PRO A 279 -5.24 -30.82 -18.27
CA PRO A 279 -4.43 -29.68 -18.70
C PRO A 279 -5.08 -28.80 -19.77
N ARG A 280 -6.12 -29.28 -20.46
CA ARG A 280 -6.83 -28.54 -21.51
C ARG A 280 -7.99 -27.67 -20.98
N ARG A 281 -8.33 -27.76 -19.70
CA ARG A 281 -9.40 -26.93 -19.12
C ARG A 281 -8.83 -25.63 -18.57
N ALA A 282 -9.05 -24.53 -19.28
CA ALA A 282 -8.59 -23.20 -18.89
C ALA A 282 -9.05 -22.78 -17.46
N SER A 283 -10.27 -23.20 -17.04
CA SER A 283 -10.78 -22.92 -15.69
C SER A 283 -9.96 -23.57 -14.59
N VAL A 284 -9.45 -24.79 -14.82
CA VAL A 284 -8.61 -25.51 -13.83
C VAL A 284 -7.20 -24.92 -13.78
N ALA A 285 -6.64 -24.55 -14.94
CA ALA A 285 -5.38 -23.82 -14.98
C ALA A 285 -5.44 -22.47 -14.26
N LEU A 286 -6.57 -21.76 -14.43
CA LEU A 286 -6.83 -20.50 -13.75
C LEU A 286 -6.93 -20.69 -12.23
N ALA A 287 -7.68 -21.69 -11.75
CA ALA A 287 -7.79 -22.00 -10.33
C ALA A 287 -6.43 -22.35 -9.70
N ALA A 288 -5.61 -23.17 -10.38
CA ALA A 288 -4.26 -23.49 -9.94
C ALA A 288 -3.36 -22.24 -9.86
N ALA A 289 -3.43 -21.35 -10.85
CA ALA A 289 -2.68 -20.10 -10.85
C ALA A 289 -3.14 -19.16 -9.72
N GLN A 290 -4.45 -19.04 -9.49
CA GLN A 290 -5.02 -18.23 -8.41
C GLN A 290 -4.64 -18.75 -7.01
N GLY A 291 -4.48 -20.05 -6.84
CA GLY A 291 -4.00 -20.64 -5.58
C GLY A 291 -2.49 -20.49 -5.36
N LEU A 292 -1.69 -20.67 -6.42
CA LEU A 292 -0.22 -20.62 -6.33
C LEU A 292 0.36 -19.21 -6.31
N ALA A 293 -0.25 -18.25 -6.99
CA ALA A 293 0.28 -16.89 -7.09
C ALA A 293 0.38 -16.18 -5.73
N PRO A 294 -0.66 -16.16 -4.87
CA PRO A 294 -0.56 -15.58 -3.53
C PRO A 294 0.51 -16.30 -2.68
N TRP A 295 0.57 -17.63 -2.77
CA TRP A 295 1.58 -18.41 -2.08
C TRP A 295 3.00 -18.03 -2.54
N ALA A 296 3.25 -17.97 -3.84
CA ALA A 296 4.54 -17.59 -4.39
C ALA A 296 4.97 -16.18 -3.96
N VAL A 297 4.04 -15.23 -3.96
CA VAL A 297 4.32 -13.85 -3.55
C VAL A 297 4.64 -13.73 -2.06
N LEU A 298 3.94 -14.46 -1.20
CA LEU A 298 4.05 -14.30 0.25
C LEU A 298 5.04 -15.30 0.89
N ARG A 299 5.15 -16.53 0.35
CA ARG A 299 6.04 -17.57 0.88
C ARG A 299 7.33 -17.76 0.09
N GLY A 300 7.31 -17.45 -1.22
CA GLY A 300 8.52 -17.52 -2.05
C GLY A 300 9.70 -16.74 -1.46
N PRO A 301 9.52 -15.53 -0.91
CA PRO A 301 10.58 -14.79 -0.22
C PRO A 301 11.26 -15.54 0.92
N GLU A 302 10.56 -16.40 1.65
CA GLU A 302 11.15 -17.23 2.74
C GLU A 302 12.16 -18.23 2.18
N VAL A 303 11.80 -18.92 1.09
CA VAL A 303 12.69 -19.88 0.40
C VAL A 303 13.92 -19.15 -0.13
N VAL A 304 13.73 -17.96 -0.72
CA VAL A 304 14.83 -17.14 -1.23
C VAL A 304 15.72 -16.64 -0.09
N PHE A 305 15.15 -16.27 1.07
CA PHE A 305 15.90 -15.89 2.26
C PHE A 305 16.80 -17.03 2.75
N LEU A 306 16.23 -18.22 2.94
CA LEU A 306 17.00 -19.40 3.38
C LEU A 306 18.12 -19.76 2.36
N GLY A 307 17.80 -19.70 1.08
CA GLY A 307 18.79 -19.85 0.00
C GLY A 307 19.89 -18.80 0.07
N GLY A 308 19.55 -17.54 0.31
CA GLY A 308 20.49 -16.43 0.50
C GLY A 308 21.42 -16.61 1.70
N VAL A 309 20.89 -17.11 2.82
CA VAL A 309 21.70 -17.46 4.01
C VAL A 309 22.67 -18.59 3.67
N ALA A 310 22.22 -19.64 3.00
CA ALA A 310 23.09 -20.74 2.56
C ALA A 310 24.20 -20.25 1.63
N VAL A 311 23.88 -19.37 0.68
CA VAL A 311 24.85 -18.71 -0.22
C VAL A 311 25.86 -17.90 0.59
N LEU A 312 25.40 -17.11 1.56
CA LEU A 312 26.30 -16.34 2.43
C LEU A 312 27.27 -17.25 3.18
N LEU A 313 26.78 -18.30 3.84
CA LEU A 313 27.60 -19.26 4.58
C LEU A 313 28.62 -19.97 3.69
N ALA A 314 28.25 -20.32 2.47
CA ALA A 314 29.13 -20.99 1.53
C ALA A 314 30.21 -20.07 0.89
N THR A 315 29.97 -18.75 0.88
CA THR A 315 30.81 -17.81 0.10
C THR A 315 31.51 -16.72 0.90
N PHE A 316 31.12 -16.46 2.16
CA PHE A 316 31.61 -15.29 2.91
C PHE A 316 33.14 -15.18 3.00
N ARG A 317 33.86 -16.30 2.93
CA ARG A 317 35.33 -16.33 2.92
C ARG A 317 35.97 -16.03 1.57
N ARG A 318 35.23 -16.22 0.46
CA ARG A 318 35.75 -16.16 -0.91
C ARG A 318 35.19 -15.01 -1.74
N ALA A 319 33.96 -14.63 -1.49
CA ALA A 319 33.28 -13.56 -2.23
C ALA A 319 33.93 -12.19 -1.95
N ALA A 320 33.81 -11.28 -2.92
CA ALA A 320 34.27 -9.91 -2.76
C ALA A 320 33.54 -9.23 -1.58
N PRO A 321 34.21 -8.40 -0.77
CA PRO A 321 33.61 -7.71 0.37
C PRO A 321 32.31 -6.96 0.05
N ALA A 322 32.27 -6.28 -1.09
CA ALA A 322 31.08 -5.57 -1.55
C ALA A 322 29.88 -6.53 -1.73
N ARG A 323 30.07 -7.71 -2.34
CA ARG A 323 29.03 -8.71 -2.53
C ARG A 323 28.47 -9.24 -1.22
N ILE A 324 29.32 -9.42 -0.22
CA ILE A 324 28.90 -9.83 1.13
C ILE A 324 28.04 -8.72 1.76
N GLY A 325 28.49 -7.46 1.68
CA GLY A 325 27.72 -6.32 2.17
C GLY A 325 26.35 -6.17 1.50
N GLN A 326 26.30 -6.32 0.18
CA GLN A 326 25.08 -6.29 -0.62
C GLN A 326 24.10 -7.41 -0.23
N LEU A 327 24.60 -8.66 -0.09
CA LEU A 327 23.77 -9.79 0.31
C LEU A 327 23.24 -9.62 1.74
N LEU A 328 24.07 -9.17 2.68
CA LEU A 328 23.68 -8.89 4.05
C LEU A 328 22.63 -7.76 4.15
N LEU A 329 22.71 -6.76 3.27
CA LEU A 329 21.72 -5.69 3.20
C LEU A 329 20.33 -6.24 2.89
N LEU A 330 20.24 -7.09 1.88
CA LEU A 330 18.96 -7.67 1.45
C LEU A 330 18.43 -8.68 2.47
N LEU A 331 19.30 -9.54 2.99
CA LEU A 331 18.96 -10.50 4.04
C LEU A 331 18.57 -9.81 5.35
N GLY A 332 19.27 -8.72 5.72
CA GLY A 332 19.03 -8.01 6.97
C GLY A 332 17.67 -7.31 7.05
N GLY A 333 17.14 -6.85 5.92
CA GLY A 333 15.80 -6.24 5.85
C GLY A 333 14.64 -7.23 5.86
N MET A 334 14.85 -8.41 5.31
CA MET A 334 13.79 -9.37 5.01
C MET A 334 13.02 -9.89 6.24
N PRO A 335 13.65 -10.24 7.37
CA PRO A 335 12.95 -10.74 8.55
C PRO A 335 11.94 -9.75 9.14
N PHE A 336 12.20 -8.45 9.02
CA PHE A 336 11.29 -7.41 9.53
C PHE A 336 10.00 -7.33 8.69
N PHE A 337 10.13 -7.43 7.36
CA PHE A 337 8.95 -7.50 6.47
C PHE A 337 8.19 -8.81 6.64
N TRP A 338 8.89 -9.91 6.88
CA TRP A 338 8.28 -11.19 7.21
C TRP A 338 7.49 -11.10 8.52
N THR A 339 8.08 -10.53 9.58
CA THR A 339 7.42 -10.30 10.86
C THR A 339 6.21 -9.39 10.70
N ALA A 340 6.33 -8.30 9.93
CA ALA A 340 5.21 -7.43 9.65
C ALA A 340 4.06 -8.16 8.95
N ALA A 341 4.36 -9.05 8.02
CA ALA A 341 3.36 -9.86 7.34
C ALA A 341 2.66 -10.84 8.29
N HIS A 342 3.41 -11.53 9.16
CA HIS A 342 2.88 -12.58 10.03
C HIS A 342 2.24 -12.08 11.32
N VAL A 343 2.81 -11.03 11.93
CA VAL A 343 2.39 -10.53 13.24
C VAL A 343 1.43 -9.35 13.09
N GLN A 344 1.70 -8.47 12.14
CA GLN A 344 0.89 -7.27 11.92
C GLN A 344 -0.14 -7.46 10.80
N HIS A 345 -0.17 -8.63 10.16
CA HIS A 345 -1.02 -8.91 8.98
C HIS A 345 -0.92 -7.84 7.89
N ASN A 346 0.20 -7.11 7.86
CA ASN A 346 0.49 -6.07 6.90
C ASN A 346 1.45 -6.63 5.84
N THR A 347 0.90 -7.08 4.75
CA THR A 347 1.69 -7.65 3.66
C THR A 347 2.43 -6.55 2.90
N HIS A 348 3.72 -6.74 2.69
CA HIS A 348 4.56 -5.89 1.85
C HIS A 348 5.07 -6.66 0.63
N PRO A 349 4.18 -7.14 -0.27
CA PRO A 349 4.56 -8.07 -1.33
C PRO A 349 5.59 -7.49 -2.28
N TYR A 350 5.50 -6.19 -2.59
CA TYR A 350 6.45 -5.54 -3.50
C TYR A 350 7.85 -5.43 -2.89
N THR A 351 7.95 -5.10 -1.60
CA THR A 351 9.25 -5.02 -0.92
C THR A 351 9.88 -6.39 -0.80
N LEU A 352 9.11 -7.41 -0.43
CA LEU A 352 9.57 -8.79 -0.38
C LEU A 352 10.04 -9.29 -1.75
N ALA A 353 9.31 -8.97 -2.83
CA ALA A 353 9.70 -9.31 -4.19
C ALA A 353 11.02 -8.63 -4.61
N VAL A 354 11.21 -7.35 -4.26
CA VAL A 354 12.45 -6.59 -4.51
C VAL A 354 13.64 -7.23 -3.81
N LEU A 355 13.52 -7.50 -2.50
CA LEU A 355 14.60 -8.10 -1.71
C LEU A 355 14.90 -9.52 -2.20
N GLY A 356 13.86 -10.31 -2.45
CA GLY A 356 13.98 -11.68 -2.96
C GLY A 356 14.66 -11.74 -4.33
N ALA A 357 14.26 -10.91 -5.28
CA ALA A 357 14.89 -10.84 -6.59
C ALA A 357 16.37 -10.45 -6.49
N GLY A 358 16.70 -9.46 -5.63
CA GLY A 358 18.07 -9.05 -5.37
C GLY A 358 18.94 -10.17 -4.80
N ILE A 359 18.43 -10.92 -3.81
CA ILE A 359 19.12 -12.10 -3.24
C ILE A 359 19.35 -13.15 -4.33
N GLY A 360 18.33 -13.46 -5.13
CA GLY A 360 18.42 -14.41 -6.23
C GLY A 360 19.50 -14.02 -7.26
N VAL A 361 19.56 -12.74 -7.64
CA VAL A 361 20.57 -12.23 -8.57
C VAL A 361 21.99 -12.37 -7.98
N ILE A 362 22.20 -12.01 -6.73
CA ILE A 362 23.53 -12.17 -6.09
C ILE A 362 23.88 -13.66 -5.99
N ALA A 363 22.96 -14.50 -5.56
CA ALA A 363 23.16 -15.94 -5.48
C ALA A 363 23.58 -16.50 -6.84
N TRP A 364 22.87 -16.13 -7.91
CA TRP A 364 23.22 -16.52 -9.27
C TRP A 364 24.62 -16.01 -9.67
N SER A 365 24.94 -14.76 -9.39
CA SER A 365 26.26 -14.19 -9.72
C SER A 365 27.43 -14.88 -9.01
N LEU A 366 27.18 -15.49 -7.85
CA LEU A 366 28.21 -16.18 -7.05
C LEU A 366 28.32 -17.67 -7.34
N PHE A 367 27.26 -18.29 -7.83
CA PHE A 367 27.16 -19.75 -8.00
C PHE A 367 26.71 -20.20 -9.38
N GLY A 368 26.37 -19.30 -10.31
CA GLY A 368 25.79 -19.63 -11.60
C GLY A 368 26.59 -20.73 -12.35
N ASP A 369 27.91 -20.56 -12.47
CA ASP A 369 28.79 -21.53 -13.14
C ASP A 369 28.74 -22.92 -12.49
N ARG A 370 28.58 -22.99 -11.14
CA ARG A 370 28.50 -24.26 -10.42
C ARG A 370 27.12 -24.89 -10.54
N ILE A 371 26.09 -24.09 -10.57
CA ILE A 371 24.70 -24.54 -10.76
C ILE A 371 24.54 -25.04 -12.20
N ASP A 372 25.08 -24.33 -13.17
CA ASP A 372 25.02 -24.72 -14.59
C ASP A 372 25.76 -26.03 -14.87
N SER A 373 26.83 -26.33 -14.12
CA SER A 373 27.55 -27.58 -14.22
C SER A 373 26.84 -28.78 -13.56
N ARG A 374 25.82 -28.55 -12.71
CA ARG A 374 25.14 -29.59 -11.93
C ARG A 374 23.64 -29.62 -12.24
N ARG A 375 23.24 -30.53 -13.15
CA ARG A 375 21.82 -30.66 -13.58
C ARG A 375 20.83 -30.82 -12.41
N TRP A 376 21.21 -31.55 -11.35
CA TRP A 376 20.38 -31.79 -10.19
C TRP A 376 20.08 -30.54 -9.35
N LEU A 377 20.90 -29.48 -9.41
CA LEU A 377 20.64 -28.18 -8.80
C LEU A 377 19.93 -27.24 -9.77
N ARG A 378 20.33 -27.27 -11.04
CA ARG A 378 19.79 -26.37 -12.05
C ARG A 378 18.30 -26.59 -12.30
N VAL A 379 17.88 -27.86 -12.42
CA VAL A 379 16.47 -28.18 -12.75
C VAL A 379 15.52 -27.69 -11.66
N PRO A 380 15.67 -28.03 -10.36
CA PRO A 380 14.76 -27.53 -9.30
C PRO A 380 14.77 -26.01 -9.18
N LEU A 381 15.93 -25.36 -9.29
CA LEU A 381 16.02 -23.91 -9.21
C LEU A 381 15.34 -23.22 -10.40
N SER A 382 15.54 -23.75 -11.62
CA SER A 382 14.86 -23.24 -12.81
C SER A 382 13.35 -23.45 -12.74
N MET A 383 12.89 -24.58 -12.21
CA MET A 383 11.47 -24.84 -11.97
C MET A 383 10.89 -23.87 -10.92
N PHE A 384 11.60 -23.65 -9.82
CA PHE A 384 11.17 -22.68 -8.79
C PHE A 384 11.04 -21.27 -9.37
N ILE A 385 12.05 -20.79 -10.13
CA ILE A 385 12.01 -19.48 -10.78
C ILE A 385 10.87 -19.43 -11.81
N ALA A 386 10.69 -20.48 -12.61
CA ALA A 386 9.62 -20.54 -13.60
C ALA A 386 8.22 -20.50 -12.94
N VAL A 387 8.02 -21.23 -11.84
CA VAL A 387 6.77 -21.20 -11.07
C VAL A 387 6.55 -19.84 -10.44
N TYR A 388 7.57 -19.25 -9.83
CA TYR A 388 7.49 -17.95 -9.19
C TYR A 388 7.19 -16.83 -10.19
N VAL A 389 8.01 -16.69 -11.23
CA VAL A 389 7.85 -15.65 -12.27
C VAL A 389 6.62 -15.95 -13.13
N GLY A 390 6.40 -17.21 -13.50
CA GLY A 390 5.24 -17.64 -14.28
C GLY A 390 3.93 -17.41 -13.51
N GLY A 391 3.89 -17.71 -12.22
CA GLY A 391 2.73 -17.42 -11.35
C GLY A 391 2.40 -15.94 -11.29
N LEU A 392 3.41 -15.08 -11.07
CA LEU A 392 3.23 -13.63 -11.07
C LEU A 392 2.75 -13.10 -12.44
N ALA A 393 3.37 -13.56 -13.54
CA ALA A 393 2.99 -13.14 -14.88
C ALA A 393 1.57 -13.60 -15.25
N THR A 394 1.20 -14.83 -14.85
CA THR A 394 -0.15 -15.39 -15.08
C THR A 394 -1.18 -14.59 -14.29
N ALA A 395 -0.95 -14.32 -13.01
CA ALA A 395 -1.84 -13.50 -12.19
C ALA A 395 -2.05 -12.12 -12.83
N ALA A 396 -0.97 -11.44 -13.22
CA ALA A 396 -1.05 -10.15 -13.90
C ALA A 396 -1.77 -10.23 -15.25
N GLY A 397 -1.56 -11.31 -16.03
CA GLY A 397 -2.22 -11.52 -17.32
C GLY A 397 -3.74 -11.75 -17.18
N ILE A 398 -4.15 -12.53 -16.18
CA ILE A 398 -5.57 -12.74 -15.85
C ILE A 398 -6.22 -11.42 -15.46
N ASP A 399 -5.56 -10.66 -14.61
CA ASP A 399 -6.03 -9.37 -14.16
C ASP A 399 -6.18 -8.38 -15.33
N ALA A 400 -5.21 -8.36 -16.25
CA ALA A 400 -5.29 -7.53 -17.44
C ALA A 400 -6.45 -7.96 -18.38
N ALA A 401 -6.69 -9.26 -18.51
CA ALA A 401 -7.81 -9.79 -19.30
C ALA A 401 -9.17 -9.42 -18.69
N LEU A 402 -9.30 -9.50 -17.36
CA LEU A 402 -10.52 -9.08 -16.65
C LEU A 402 -10.78 -7.58 -16.81
N VAL A 403 -9.75 -6.75 -16.66
CA VAL A 403 -9.85 -5.30 -16.89
C VAL A 403 -10.24 -5.01 -18.34
N TYR A 404 -9.66 -5.71 -19.33
CA TYR A 404 -10.03 -5.55 -20.74
C TYR A 404 -11.49 -5.93 -21.00
N TYR A 405 -11.96 -7.03 -20.41
CA TYR A 405 -13.35 -7.46 -20.52
C TYR A 405 -14.31 -6.43 -19.90
N GLU A 406 -14.02 -5.94 -18.71
CA GLU A 406 -14.81 -4.90 -18.04
C GLU A 406 -14.75 -3.56 -18.79
N TRP A 407 -13.65 -3.27 -19.51
CA TRP A 407 -13.49 -2.04 -20.28
C TRP A 407 -14.56 -1.87 -21.35
N GLN A 408 -15.00 -2.95 -22.00
CA GLN A 408 -16.00 -2.89 -23.07
C GLN A 408 -17.36 -2.34 -22.60
N GLY A 409 -17.74 -2.59 -21.33
CA GLY A 409 -18.95 -2.07 -20.71
C GLY A 409 -18.76 -0.83 -19.84
N SER A 410 -17.57 -0.24 -19.85
CA SER A 410 -17.23 0.87 -18.95
C SER A 410 -17.79 2.21 -19.41
N ARG A 411 -18.03 3.11 -18.45
CA ARG A 411 -18.50 4.49 -18.68
C ARG A 411 -17.58 5.50 -18.03
N VAL A 412 -17.49 6.71 -18.61
CA VAL A 412 -16.74 7.83 -18.04
C VAL A 412 -17.63 8.60 -17.08
N LEU A 413 -17.15 8.79 -15.85
CA LEU A 413 -17.84 9.63 -14.85
C LEU A 413 -17.94 11.07 -15.35
N GLN A 414 -19.10 11.68 -15.15
CA GLN A 414 -19.39 13.06 -15.54
C GLN A 414 -19.33 14.03 -14.34
N LEU A 415 -18.98 13.54 -13.15
CA LEU A 415 -18.84 14.35 -11.94
C LEU A 415 -17.59 15.23 -12.03
N SER A 416 -17.67 16.49 -11.57
CA SER A 416 -16.50 17.34 -11.43
C SER A 416 -15.49 16.70 -10.48
N GLY A 417 -14.19 16.86 -10.74
CA GLY A 417 -13.14 16.15 -10.02
C GLY A 417 -12.84 14.73 -10.53
N PHE A 418 -13.64 14.19 -11.47
CA PHE A 418 -13.51 12.82 -12.00
C PHE A 418 -13.35 12.78 -13.52
N ARG A 419 -12.89 13.86 -14.13
CA ARG A 419 -12.72 13.94 -15.60
C ARG A 419 -11.83 12.82 -16.11
N GLY A 420 -12.28 12.12 -17.16
CA GLY A 420 -11.54 11.03 -17.79
C GLY A 420 -11.50 9.73 -17.00
N VAL A 421 -12.04 9.69 -15.78
CA VAL A 421 -12.08 8.47 -14.97
C VAL A 421 -13.15 7.54 -15.52
N ARG A 422 -12.72 6.34 -15.91
CA ARG A 422 -13.55 5.29 -16.44
C ARG A 422 -13.82 4.24 -15.38
N VAL A 423 -15.06 3.80 -15.27
CA VAL A 423 -15.46 2.79 -14.27
C VAL A 423 -16.33 1.71 -14.91
N PRO A 424 -16.37 0.47 -14.38
CA PRO A 424 -17.33 -0.53 -14.78
C PRO A 424 -18.76 0.00 -14.73
N ALA A 425 -19.64 -0.47 -15.61
CA ALA A 425 -21.02 0.01 -15.68
C ALA A 425 -21.72 -0.07 -14.32
N ARG A 426 -21.56 -1.16 -13.57
CA ARG A 426 -22.14 -1.34 -12.22
C ARG A 426 -21.71 -0.24 -11.24
N VAL A 427 -20.44 0.19 -11.32
CA VAL A 427 -19.90 1.25 -10.46
C VAL A 427 -20.43 2.62 -10.90
N TYR A 428 -20.50 2.84 -12.23
CA TYR A 428 -21.09 4.06 -12.79
C TYR A 428 -22.55 4.23 -12.37
N ASP A 429 -23.35 3.15 -12.51
CA ASP A 429 -24.79 3.16 -12.20
C ASP A 429 -25.08 3.36 -10.69
N SER A 430 -24.09 3.15 -9.83
CA SER A 430 -24.17 3.47 -8.40
C SER A 430 -23.64 4.88 -8.08
N VAL A 431 -22.43 5.19 -8.54
CA VAL A 431 -21.67 6.37 -8.10
C VAL A 431 -22.17 7.68 -8.75
N GLU A 432 -22.42 7.65 -10.05
CA GLU A 432 -22.82 8.86 -10.80
C GLU A 432 -24.18 9.41 -10.32
N PRO A 433 -25.26 8.61 -10.17
CA PRO A 433 -26.54 9.11 -9.67
C PRO A 433 -26.44 9.62 -8.25
N ILE A 434 -25.76 8.90 -7.34
CA ILE A 434 -25.59 9.31 -5.94
C ILE A 434 -24.82 10.61 -5.84
N GLY A 435 -23.70 10.75 -6.57
CA GLY A 435 -22.93 11.99 -6.59
C GLY A 435 -23.77 13.18 -7.07
N ARG A 436 -24.55 13.01 -8.13
CA ARG A 436 -25.48 14.04 -8.65
C ARG A 436 -26.57 14.36 -7.64
N PHE A 437 -27.20 13.34 -7.06
CA PHE A 437 -28.26 13.53 -6.07
C PHE A 437 -27.78 14.37 -4.89
N VAL A 438 -26.66 13.98 -4.28
CA VAL A 438 -26.12 14.72 -3.13
C VAL A 438 -25.78 16.16 -3.51
N ARG A 439 -25.07 16.38 -4.62
CA ARG A 439 -24.69 17.73 -5.08
C ARG A 439 -25.86 18.64 -5.36
N THR A 440 -26.99 18.10 -5.84
CA THR A 440 -28.18 18.89 -6.16
C THR A 440 -29.06 19.16 -4.96
N HIS A 441 -29.01 18.31 -3.92
CA HIS A 441 -29.89 18.40 -2.75
C HIS A 441 -29.19 18.89 -1.48
N THR A 442 -27.91 19.25 -1.57
CA THR A 442 -27.13 19.81 -0.45
C THR A 442 -26.38 21.07 -0.90
N GLY A 443 -26.17 22.02 0.00
CA GLY A 443 -25.34 23.19 -0.26
C GLY A 443 -23.85 22.81 -0.41
N ALA A 444 -23.06 23.59 -1.17
CA ALA A 444 -21.64 23.30 -1.41
C ALA A 444 -20.80 23.20 -0.12
N GLY A 445 -21.12 24.02 0.90
CA GLY A 445 -20.46 23.96 2.22
C GLY A 445 -21.17 23.10 3.26
N GLU A 446 -22.26 22.42 2.89
CA GLU A 446 -23.03 21.59 3.82
C GLU A 446 -22.26 20.28 4.09
N PRO A 447 -21.89 19.99 5.36
CA PRO A 447 -21.17 18.77 5.67
C PRO A 447 -22.07 17.53 5.55
N ILE A 448 -21.48 16.45 5.11
CA ILE A 448 -22.12 15.13 5.06
C ILE A 448 -21.37 14.14 5.93
N TYR A 449 -22.01 13.01 6.24
CA TYR A 449 -21.36 11.84 6.76
C TYR A 449 -21.35 10.74 5.70
N THR A 450 -20.23 10.05 5.56
CA THR A 450 -20.15 8.81 4.76
C THR A 450 -19.61 7.66 5.62
N GLY A 451 -20.25 6.51 5.52
CA GLY A 451 -19.90 5.33 6.31
C GLY A 451 -20.34 4.04 5.64
N LEU A 452 -20.47 3.00 6.46
CA LEU A 452 -21.03 1.73 6.05
C LEU A 452 -22.51 1.66 6.42
N LEU A 453 -23.29 0.84 5.73
CA LEU A 453 -24.69 0.60 6.10
C LEU A 453 -24.80 -0.09 7.47
N ARG A 454 -23.68 -0.69 7.93
CA ARG A 454 -23.54 -1.41 9.17
C ARG A 454 -22.20 -1.05 9.83
N HIS A 455 -22.22 -0.43 11.01
CA HIS A 455 -21.03 0.05 11.71
C HIS A 455 -20.56 -0.89 12.82
N ASP A 456 -21.34 -1.89 13.20
CA ASP A 456 -20.96 -2.89 14.24
C ASP A 456 -19.94 -3.92 13.75
N SER A 457 -19.68 -3.98 12.44
CA SER A 457 -18.67 -4.81 11.80
C SER A 457 -18.01 -4.05 10.66
N ILE A 458 -16.88 -3.45 10.91
CA ILE A 458 -16.14 -2.66 9.93
C ILE A 458 -15.20 -3.56 9.14
N VAL A 459 -15.14 -3.36 7.82
CA VAL A 459 -14.11 -3.90 6.94
C VAL A 459 -13.21 -2.76 6.50
N VAL A 460 -13.75 -1.85 5.72
CA VAL A 460 -13.18 -0.58 5.25
C VAL A 460 -14.33 0.22 4.66
N ASN A 461 -14.37 1.53 4.87
CA ASN A 461 -15.33 2.39 4.19
C ASN A 461 -14.77 2.95 2.88
N ASN A 462 -15.64 3.50 2.06
CA ASN A 462 -15.28 4.20 0.83
C ASN A 462 -15.13 5.70 1.11
N ALA A 463 -13.92 6.13 1.52
CA ALA A 463 -13.63 7.53 1.82
C ALA A 463 -13.74 8.46 0.59
N LEU A 464 -13.70 7.89 -0.64
CA LEU A 464 -13.86 8.66 -1.87
C LEU A 464 -15.26 9.29 -2.01
N LEU A 465 -16.25 8.79 -1.28
CA LEU A 465 -17.62 9.31 -1.31
C LEU A 465 -17.70 10.80 -0.94
N TYR A 466 -16.78 11.32 -0.13
CA TYR A 466 -16.68 12.77 0.14
C TYR A 466 -16.32 13.56 -1.13
N ALA A 467 -15.37 13.06 -1.92
CA ALA A 467 -15.00 13.67 -3.19
C ALA A 467 -16.10 13.49 -4.26
N ILE A 468 -16.75 12.31 -4.30
CA ILE A 468 -17.88 12.02 -5.20
C ILE A 468 -19.04 12.98 -4.91
N ALA A 469 -19.37 13.19 -3.65
CA ALA A 469 -20.38 14.13 -3.22
C ALA A 469 -19.93 15.60 -3.38
N ASP A 470 -18.62 15.86 -3.42
CA ASP A 470 -18.03 17.20 -3.40
C ASP A 470 -18.53 17.99 -2.19
N ARG A 471 -18.50 17.35 -1.01
CA ARG A 471 -18.97 17.91 0.27
C ARG A 471 -17.96 17.65 1.38
N PRO A 472 -17.81 18.58 2.32
CA PRO A 472 -16.92 18.41 3.46
C PRO A 472 -17.41 17.28 4.38
N ALA A 473 -16.46 16.63 5.05
CA ALA A 473 -16.77 15.65 6.08
C ALA A 473 -17.27 16.34 7.35
N CYS A 474 -18.31 15.81 7.98
CA CYS A 474 -18.84 16.35 9.24
C CYS A 474 -17.96 16.06 10.46
N CYS A 475 -17.09 15.05 10.36
CA CYS A 475 -16.26 14.60 11.47
C CYS A 475 -14.91 14.09 10.98
N GLY A 476 -13.97 13.90 11.91
CA GLY A 476 -12.63 13.42 11.61
C GLY A 476 -12.53 11.93 11.24
N TYR A 477 -13.60 11.17 11.31
CA TYR A 477 -13.59 9.75 10.94
C TYR A 477 -13.93 9.56 9.46
N THR A 478 -13.08 10.09 8.59
CA THR A 478 -13.22 9.95 7.13
C THR A 478 -12.81 8.56 6.65
N GLU A 479 -11.97 7.87 7.42
CA GLU A 479 -11.53 6.49 7.18
C GLU A 479 -11.92 5.63 8.40
N LEU A 480 -12.60 4.51 8.15
CA LEU A 480 -13.04 3.59 9.20
C LEU A 480 -12.27 2.28 9.09
N HIS A 481 -11.71 1.82 10.22
CA HIS A 481 -11.03 0.55 10.35
C HIS A 481 -11.64 -0.30 11.48
N PRO A 482 -11.51 -1.64 11.42
CA PRO A 482 -11.88 -2.51 12.54
C PRO A 482 -11.13 -2.09 13.82
N GLY A 483 -11.82 -2.08 14.95
CA GLY A 483 -11.27 -1.64 16.23
C GLY A 483 -11.16 -0.11 16.39
N VAL A 484 -11.69 0.66 15.44
CA VAL A 484 -11.88 2.12 15.52
C VAL A 484 -13.33 2.46 15.21
N GLY A 485 -13.75 2.26 13.97
CA GLY A 485 -15.05 2.69 13.49
C GLY A 485 -16.24 1.89 14.05
N ASP A 486 -16.01 0.74 14.67
CA ASP A 486 -16.99 -0.12 15.32
C ASP A 486 -17.08 0.06 16.84
N ARG A 487 -16.36 1.07 17.39
CA ARG A 487 -16.31 1.34 18.84
C ARG A 487 -17.43 2.25 19.30
N ALA A 488 -18.02 1.93 20.45
CA ALA A 488 -19.05 2.74 21.07
C ALA A 488 -18.60 4.19 21.35
N ALA A 489 -17.35 4.39 21.75
CA ALA A 489 -16.77 5.71 21.99
C ALA A 489 -16.75 6.57 20.69
N VAL A 490 -16.32 5.96 19.58
CA VAL A 490 -16.27 6.62 18.26
C VAL A 490 -17.68 6.91 17.74
N HIS A 491 -18.61 5.96 17.91
CA HIS A 491 -20.02 6.18 17.55
C HIS A 491 -20.63 7.39 18.27
N ARG A 492 -20.40 7.54 19.60
CA ARG A 492 -20.88 8.71 20.36
C ARG A 492 -20.27 10.01 19.81
N GLU A 493 -19.02 10.00 19.44
CA GLU A 493 -18.37 11.18 18.86
C GLU A 493 -18.93 11.54 17.48
N ILE A 494 -19.12 10.54 16.61
CA ILE A 494 -19.75 10.76 15.29
C ILE A 494 -21.17 11.31 15.50
N ILE A 495 -21.99 10.70 16.36
CA ILE A 495 -23.35 11.18 16.67
C ILE A 495 -23.33 12.64 17.17
N ARG A 496 -22.44 12.96 18.10
CA ARG A 496 -22.28 14.33 18.61
C ARG A 496 -21.95 15.31 17.48
N LYS A 497 -21.06 14.92 16.55
CA LYS A 497 -20.72 15.75 15.37
C LYS A 497 -21.91 15.88 14.42
N LEU A 498 -22.64 14.79 14.13
CA LEU A 498 -23.85 14.84 13.31
C LEU A 498 -24.90 15.84 13.84
N GLU A 499 -25.02 15.91 15.19
CA GLU A 499 -25.94 16.85 15.84
C GLU A 499 -25.40 18.29 15.83
N THR A 500 -24.14 18.49 16.23
CA THR A 500 -23.58 19.86 16.39
C THR A 500 -23.34 20.56 15.07
N THR A 501 -23.06 19.80 13.98
CA THR A 501 -22.93 20.38 12.63
C THR A 501 -24.24 20.40 11.84
N GLY A 502 -25.31 19.85 12.41
CA GLY A 502 -26.62 19.83 11.77
C GLY A 502 -26.69 19.05 10.47
N VAL A 503 -25.94 17.94 10.37
CA VAL A 503 -25.88 17.13 9.15
C VAL A 503 -27.29 16.71 8.70
N GLY A 504 -27.66 17.11 7.48
CA GLY A 504 -28.93 16.77 6.85
C GLY A 504 -28.87 15.53 5.98
N THR A 505 -27.67 15.16 5.49
CA THR A 505 -27.50 14.09 4.49
C THR A 505 -26.39 13.12 4.87
N ILE A 506 -26.68 11.83 4.79
CA ILE A 506 -25.74 10.72 5.06
C ILE A 506 -25.69 9.83 3.82
N VAL A 507 -24.48 9.38 3.43
CA VAL A 507 -24.28 8.39 2.35
C VAL A 507 -23.64 7.15 2.96
N LEU A 508 -24.32 6.02 2.87
CA LEU A 508 -23.85 4.75 3.40
C LEU A 508 -23.58 3.75 2.27
N TRP A 509 -22.52 2.98 2.43
CA TRP A 509 -22.13 1.92 1.53
C TRP A 509 -22.46 0.55 2.13
N GLU A 510 -23.21 -0.26 1.39
CA GLU A 510 -23.48 -1.64 1.73
C GLU A 510 -22.32 -2.51 1.25
N PHE A 511 -21.57 -3.08 2.20
CA PHE A 511 -20.45 -3.94 1.89
C PHE A 511 -20.97 -5.36 1.64
N GLY A 512 -20.89 -5.85 0.40
CA GLY A 512 -21.55 -7.07 -0.08
C GLY A 512 -20.99 -8.41 0.43
N TRP A 513 -20.44 -8.45 1.64
CA TRP A 513 -19.99 -9.71 2.24
C TRP A 513 -21.15 -10.49 2.88
N PRO A 514 -21.08 -11.85 2.86
CA PRO A 514 -22.08 -12.67 3.52
C PRO A 514 -22.18 -12.34 5.02
N GLU A 515 -23.41 -12.37 5.54
CA GLU A 515 -23.70 -12.09 6.96
C GLU A 515 -22.84 -12.92 7.92
N SER A 516 -22.64 -14.20 7.60
CA SER A 516 -21.80 -15.11 8.41
C SER A 516 -20.34 -14.62 8.53
N VAL A 517 -19.80 -13.99 7.48
CA VAL A 517 -18.45 -13.42 7.48
C VAL A 517 -18.41 -12.14 8.30
N MET A 518 -19.43 -11.28 8.17
CA MET A 518 -19.54 -10.05 8.96
C MET A 518 -19.66 -10.36 10.47
N GLU A 519 -20.49 -11.32 10.84
CA GLU A 519 -20.63 -11.76 12.24
C GLU A 519 -19.35 -12.41 12.80
N ALA A 520 -18.62 -13.18 11.99
CA ALA A 520 -17.33 -13.73 12.40
C ALA A 520 -16.31 -12.62 12.66
N ARG A 521 -16.26 -11.60 11.80
CA ARG A 521 -15.38 -10.43 12.00
C ARG A 521 -15.76 -9.63 13.23
N LYS A 522 -17.05 -9.35 13.42
CA LYS A 522 -17.55 -8.67 14.62
C LYS A 522 -17.08 -9.38 15.89
N ARG A 523 -17.32 -10.69 16.00
CA ARG A 523 -16.85 -11.46 17.17
C ARG A 523 -15.33 -11.39 17.34
N HIS A 524 -14.57 -11.45 16.25
CA HIS A 524 -13.13 -11.36 16.30
C HIS A 524 -12.65 -10.00 16.82
N THR A 525 -13.23 -8.90 16.32
CA THR A 525 -12.88 -7.56 16.77
C THR A 525 -13.30 -7.32 18.23
N MET A 526 -14.49 -7.76 18.64
CA MET A 526 -14.96 -7.67 20.04
C MET A 526 -14.06 -8.42 21.02
N ALA A 527 -13.47 -9.54 20.61
CA ALA A 527 -12.52 -10.27 21.43
C ALA A 527 -11.20 -9.51 21.66
N ALA A 528 -10.85 -8.59 20.75
CA ALA A 528 -9.62 -7.82 20.79
C ALA A 528 -9.80 -6.41 21.39
N VAL A 529 -10.99 -5.81 21.25
CA VAL A 529 -11.30 -4.43 21.66
C VAL A 529 -12.63 -4.40 22.41
N ALA A 530 -12.60 -4.03 23.67
CA ALA A 530 -13.70 -4.19 24.61
C ALA A 530 -15.01 -3.44 24.28
N ASP A 531 -14.93 -2.30 23.57
CA ASP A 531 -16.08 -1.49 23.20
C ASP A 531 -16.42 -1.54 21.70
N ALA A 532 -15.85 -2.53 20.98
CA ALA A 532 -16.14 -2.76 19.57
C ALA A 532 -17.49 -3.50 19.37
N GLY A 533 -17.97 -3.54 18.13
CA GLY A 533 -19.23 -4.18 17.77
C GLY A 533 -20.47 -3.40 18.17
N SER A 534 -20.35 -2.09 18.39
CA SER A 534 -21.42 -1.19 18.79
C SER A 534 -22.43 -0.94 17.66
N THR A 535 -23.72 -0.92 17.98
CA THR A 535 -24.82 -0.54 17.07
C THR A 535 -25.30 0.90 17.27
N LEU A 536 -24.72 1.66 18.22
CA LEU A 536 -25.22 2.98 18.61
C LEU A 536 -25.40 3.94 17.43
N LEU A 537 -24.48 3.93 16.46
CA LEU A 537 -24.57 4.81 15.29
C LEU A 537 -25.67 4.33 14.34
N ASP A 538 -25.81 3.04 14.14
CA ASP A 538 -26.84 2.44 13.29
C ASP A 538 -28.25 2.72 13.85
N ASP A 539 -28.41 2.53 15.18
CA ASP A 539 -29.68 2.82 15.88
C ASP A 539 -30.04 4.31 15.80
N TYR A 540 -29.05 5.21 15.97
CA TYR A 540 -29.25 6.64 15.83
C TYR A 540 -29.67 7.02 14.41
N ILE A 541 -28.99 6.46 13.38
CA ILE A 541 -29.33 6.73 11.97
C ILE A 541 -30.73 6.24 11.67
N ALA A 542 -31.10 5.05 12.10
CA ALA A 542 -32.43 4.49 11.87
C ALA A 542 -33.54 5.35 12.52
N GLN A 543 -33.29 5.95 13.67
CA GLN A 543 -34.26 6.82 14.37
C GLN A 543 -34.36 8.22 13.74
N ARG A 544 -33.25 8.82 13.35
CA ARG A 544 -33.17 10.24 12.98
C ARG A 544 -33.17 10.49 11.47
N PHE A 545 -32.89 9.48 10.67
CA PHE A 545 -32.80 9.62 9.23
C PHE A 545 -33.73 8.64 8.51
N GLU A 546 -34.10 8.97 7.29
CA GLU A 546 -34.88 8.11 6.40
C GLU A 546 -34.13 7.94 5.07
N ARG A 547 -34.19 6.75 4.51
CA ARG A 547 -33.58 6.47 3.21
C ARG A 547 -34.42 7.09 2.10
N VAL A 548 -33.80 7.97 1.32
CA VAL A 548 -34.47 8.71 0.23
C VAL A 548 -34.03 8.25 -1.15
N GLU A 549 -32.83 7.67 -1.28
CA GLU A 549 -32.28 7.24 -2.55
C GLU A 549 -31.42 6.00 -2.39
N GLN A 550 -31.38 5.13 -3.42
CA GLN A 550 -30.50 3.95 -3.46
C GLN A 550 -30.11 3.64 -4.90
N HIS A 551 -28.80 3.47 -5.14
CA HIS A 551 -28.25 2.99 -6.41
C HIS A 551 -27.16 1.96 -6.13
N GLY A 552 -27.45 0.69 -6.53
CA GLY A 552 -26.60 -0.44 -6.19
C GLY A 552 -26.36 -0.56 -4.69
N GLU A 553 -25.08 -0.54 -4.30
CA GLU A 553 -24.62 -0.67 -2.91
C GLU A 553 -24.58 0.67 -2.14
N LEU A 554 -24.97 1.78 -2.76
CA LEU A 554 -24.95 3.11 -2.15
C LEU A 554 -26.36 3.57 -1.79
N HIS A 555 -26.49 4.05 -0.55
CA HIS A 555 -27.76 4.49 0.04
C HIS A 555 -27.61 5.92 0.55
N VAL A 556 -28.58 6.80 0.21
CA VAL A 556 -28.66 8.17 0.75
C VAL A 556 -29.77 8.25 1.76
N PHE A 557 -29.45 8.82 2.90
CA PHE A 557 -30.39 9.09 3.98
C PHE A 557 -30.48 10.59 4.22
N ARG A 558 -31.68 11.07 4.53
CA ARG A 558 -31.94 12.45 4.94
C ARG A 558 -32.50 12.50 6.34
N ARG A 559 -32.14 13.56 7.06
CA ARG A 559 -32.64 13.80 8.42
C ARG A 559 -34.15 13.98 8.37
N ARG A 560 -34.86 13.26 9.20
CA ARG A 560 -36.31 13.41 9.36
C ARG A 560 -36.62 14.79 9.92
N PRO A 561 -37.69 15.45 9.47
CA PRO A 561 -38.13 16.69 10.09
C PRO A 561 -38.42 16.45 11.57
N ALA A 562 -38.07 17.43 12.42
CA ALA A 562 -38.42 17.34 13.83
C ALA A 562 -39.92 17.14 13.96
N PRO A 563 -40.38 16.27 14.87
CA PRO A 563 -41.81 16.16 15.13
C PRO A 563 -42.36 17.55 15.46
N VAL A 564 -43.38 17.96 14.70
CA VAL A 564 -44.06 19.22 15.00
C VAL A 564 -44.59 19.06 16.43
N PRO A 565 -44.20 19.95 17.36
CA PRO A 565 -44.76 19.89 18.72
C PRO A 565 -46.29 19.94 18.60
N ASP A 566 -46.95 18.95 19.20
CA ASP A 566 -48.40 18.96 19.27
C ASP A 566 -48.86 20.34 19.71
N LYS A 567 -49.67 21.00 18.88
CA LYS A 567 -50.28 22.24 19.32
C LYS A 567 -50.95 21.97 20.67
N PRO A 568 -50.68 22.79 21.70
CA PRO A 568 -51.38 22.58 22.96
C PRO A 568 -52.87 22.55 22.64
N VAL A 569 -53.51 21.44 23.01
CA VAL A 569 -54.97 21.33 22.93
C VAL A 569 -55.54 22.53 23.63
N ALA A 570 -56.19 23.44 22.87
CA ALA A 570 -56.83 24.60 23.44
C ALA A 570 -57.79 24.10 24.53
N GLU A 571 -57.48 24.43 25.80
CA GLU A 571 -58.40 24.21 26.90
C GLU A 571 -59.73 24.86 26.52
N HIS A 572 -60.71 24.00 26.21
CA HIS A 572 -62.07 24.46 26.11
C HIS A 572 -62.48 25.05 27.48
N THR A 573 -62.36 26.34 27.61
CA THR A 573 -62.98 27.08 28.69
C THR A 573 -64.50 26.83 28.60
N VAL A 574 -64.99 25.98 29.50
CA VAL A 574 -66.41 25.79 29.71
C VAL A 574 -66.98 27.11 30.23
N PRO A 575 -67.97 27.74 29.56
CA PRO A 575 -68.59 28.92 30.09
C PRO A 575 -69.33 28.58 31.35
N ASN A 576 -69.00 29.23 32.49
CA ASN A 576 -69.80 29.18 33.71
C ASN A 576 -71.20 29.78 33.43
N ALA A 577 -72.21 28.91 33.37
CA ALA A 577 -73.63 29.36 33.41
C ALA A 577 -73.95 29.77 34.83
N ARG A 578 -74.32 31.03 34.99
CA ARG A 578 -75.16 31.54 36.09
C ARG A 578 -76.60 31.66 35.66
#